data_8753271e1a10b3d8adb3a032eb6d4f0e
#
_entry.id   8753271e1a10b3d8adb3a032eb6d4f0e
#
_cell.length_a   1.000
_cell.length_b   1.000
_cell.length_c   1.000
_cell.angle_alpha   90.00
_cell.angle_beta   90.00
_cell.angle_gamma   90.00
#
_symmetry.space_group_name_H-M   'P 1'
#
loop_
_entity.id
_entity.type
_entity.pdbx_description
1 polymer ?
#
loop_
_entity_poly.entity_id
_entity_poly.type
_entity_poly.pdbx_seq_one_letter_code
_entity_poly.pdbx_strand_id
1 'polypeptide(L)'
;IAKTAEKQKKNFAGTEISGKKLGVIGLGAIGVLVANAAVHMGMDVYGYDPYISVNAAWNLSRSVKHISNVEDIYKNCDFITIHVPLLDSTKKMVNADAIAMMKPTAIVLNFARDLLVDEEAMVDALAKGKVKKYVSDFPNNTTVGAKGCIVTPPLGASTAESEDNCAVM
;
A
#
# COMPACT_ATOMS: atom_id res chain seq x y z
N ILE A 1 -30.35 19.08 -2.95
CA ILE A 1 -29.18 18.17 -3.20
C ILE A 1 -27.93 19.01 -3.49
N ALA A 2 -27.91 19.92 -4.48
CA ALA A 2 -26.73 20.70 -4.85
C ALA A 2 -26.16 21.55 -3.69
N LYS A 3 -27.01 22.29 -2.96
CA LYS A 3 -26.58 23.11 -1.80
C LYS A 3 -26.03 22.26 -0.64
N THR A 4 -26.50 21.02 -0.48
CA THR A 4 -26.01 20.08 0.54
C THR A 4 -24.65 19.51 0.14
N ALA A 5 -24.46 19.16 -1.14
CA ALA A 5 -23.20 18.71 -1.68
C ALA A 5 -22.09 19.77 -1.52
N GLU A 6 -22.39 21.03 -1.80
CA GLU A 6 -21.42 22.14 -1.69
C GLU A 6 -21.03 22.42 -0.22
N LYS A 7 -21.99 22.35 0.72
CA LYS A 7 -21.69 22.47 2.16
C LYS A 7 -20.82 21.33 2.68
N GLN A 8 -20.98 20.12 2.14
CA GLN A 8 -20.21 18.95 2.55
C GLN A 8 -18.85 18.81 1.84
N LYS A 9 -18.58 19.58 0.79
CA LYS A 9 -17.34 19.55 0.02
C LYS A 9 -16.09 19.62 0.89
N LYS A 10 -16.10 20.43 1.95
CA LYS A 10 -14.99 20.57 2.89
C LYS A 10 -14.65 19.27 3.64
N ASN A 11 -15.62 18.37 3.81
CA ASN A 11 -15.44 17.10 4.50
C ASN A 11 -14.72 16.06 3.63
N PHE A 12 -14.63 16.30 2.32
CA PHE A 12 -14.01 15.44 1.33
C PHE A 12 -12.69 16.01 0.77
N ALA A 13 -12.15 17.03 1.43
CA ALA A 13 -10.85 17.58 1.05
C ALA A 13 -9.78 16.50 1.19
N GLY A 14 -9.13 16.14 0.08
CA GLY A 14 -8.05 15.17 0.01
C GLY A 14 -6.68 15.80 0.20
N THR A 15 -5.66 15.01 -0.07
CA THR A 15 -4.25 15.43 -0.08
C THR A 15 -3.67 15.11 -1.44
N GLU A 16 -2.94 16.06 -2.03
CA GLU A 16 -2.21 15.82 -3.28
C GLU A 16 -1.18 14.70 -3.09
N ILE A 17 -1.07 13.81 -4.08
CA ILE A 17 -0.06 12.74 -4.07
C ILE A 17 1.27 13.18 -4.71
N SER A 18 1.24 14.18 -5.60
CA SER A 18 2.44 14.74 -6.22
C SER A 18 3.40 15.26 -5.13
N GLY A 19 4.67 14.91 -5.24
CA GLY A 19 5.72 15.26 -4.27
C GLY A 19 5.66 14.47 -2.95
N LYS A 20 4.71 13.55 -2.77
CA LYS A 20 4.68 12.65 -1.61
C LYS A 20 5.57 11.43 -1.84
N LYS A 21 6.07 10.88 -0.75
CA LYS A 21 6.94 9.70 -0.77
C LYS A 21 6.12 8.43 -0.73
N LEU A 22 6.30 7.57 -1.76
CA LEU A 22 5.74 6.23 -1.82
C LEU A 22 6.84 5.20 -1.58
N GLY A 23 6.70 4.37 -0.57
CA GLY A 23 7.51 3.16 -0.37
C GLY A 23 6.84 1.96 -1.02
N VAL A 24 7.55 1.29 -1.91
CA VAL A 24 7.12 0.05 -2.55
C VAL A 24 7.94 -1.10 -2.00
N ILE A 25 7.30 -2.00 -1.27
CA ILE A 25 7.94 -3.20 -0.67
C ILE A 25 7.61 -4.39 -1.57
N GLY A 26 8.61 -4.92 -2.25
CA GLY A 26 8.49 -5.93 -3.29
C GLY A 26 8.41 -5.31 -4.69
N LEU A 27 9.42 -5.60 -5.52
CA LEU A 27 9.57 -5.07 -6.89
C LEU A 27 9.48 -6.21 -7.92
N GLY A 28 8.51 -7.10 -7.72
CA GLY A 28 8.10 -8.10 -8.69
C GLY A 28 7.26 -7.49 -9.83
N ALA A 29 6.55 -8.33 -10.58
CA ALA A 29 5.77 -7.90 -11.74
C ALA A 29 4.77 -6.77 -11.42
N ILE A 30 4.07 -6.84 -10.29
CA ILE A 30 3.10 -5.81 -9.88
C ILE A 30 3.81 -4.60 -9.28
N GLY A 31 4.77 -4.82 -8.36
CA GLY A 31 5.45 -3.73 -7.65
C GLY A 31 6.20 -2.78 -8.59
N VAL A 32 6.82 -3.30 -9.66
CA VAL A 32 7.47 -2.49 -10.72
C VAL A 32 6.45 -1.60 -11.43
N LEU A 33 5.29 -2.14 -11.80
CA LEU A 33 4.23 -1.36 -12.47
C LEU A 33 3.70 -0.25 -11.57
N VAL A 34 3.46 -0.56 -10.29
CA VAL A 34 3.01 0.43 -9.30
C VAL A 34 4.06 1.53 -9.10
N ALA A 35 5.33 1.15 -8.93
CA ALA A 35 6.42 2.11 -8.77
C ALA A 35 6.53 3.05 -9.98
N ASN A 36 6.50 2.50 -11.19
CA ASN A 36 6.58 3.27 -12.43
C ASN A 36 5.37 4.21 -12.58
N ALA A 37 4.16 3.72 -12.32
CA ALA A 37 2.95 4.55 -12.37
C ALA A 37 3.02 5.71 -11.37
N ALA A 38 3.49 5.45 -10.15
CA ALA A 38 3.63 6.47 -9.11
C ALA A 38 4.65 7.57 -9.50
N VAL A 39 5.76 7.19 -10.14
CA VAL A 39 6.73 8.16 -10.70
C VAL A 39 6.03 9.08 -11.73
N HIS A 40 5.23 8.51 -12.64
CA HIS A 40 4.49 9.32 -13.62
C HIS A 40 3.42 10.22 -13.00
N MET A 41 2.89 9.84 -11.82
CA MET A 41 1.98 10.70 -11.05
C MET A 41 2.70 11.76 -10.20
N GLY A 42 4.02 11.90 -10.34
CA GLY A 42 4.82 12.91 -9.64
C GLY A 42 5.16 12.57 -8.20
N MET A 43 5.06 11.31 -7.80
CA MET A 43 5.49 10.87 -6.48
C MET A 43 7.01 10.65 -6.41
N ASP A 44 7.58 10.80 -5.22
CA ASP A 44 8.96 10.43 -4.90
C ASP A 44 8.98 8.97 -4.44
N VAL A 45 9.44 8.05 -5.30
CA VAL A 45 9.27 6.61 -5.10
C VAL A 45 10.53 5.95 -4.55
N TYR A 46 10.36 5.18 -3.49
CA TYR A 46 11.38 4.39 -2.79
C TYR A 46 11.05 2.91 -2.91
N GLY A 47 11.93 2.11 -3.49
CA GLY A 47 11.72 0.69 -3.73
C GLY A 47 12.63 -0.17 -2.86
N TYR A 48 12.06 -1.17 -2.20
CA TYR A 48 12.77 -2.19 -1.43
C TYR A 48 12.41 -3.58 -1.94
N ASP A 49 13.39 -4.31 -2.41
CA ASP A 49 13.30 -5.74 -2.73
C ASP A 49 14.70 -6.36 -2.70
N PRO A 50 15.04 -7.15 -1.67
CA PRO A 50 16.36 -7.78 -1.58
C PRO A 50 16.57 -8.93 -2.59
N TYR A 51 15.51 -9.35 -3.28
CA TYR A 51 15.51 -10.45 -4.23
C TYR A 51 15.09 -10.03 -5.64
N ILE A 52 15.18 -8.74 -5.95
CA ILE A 52 14.76 -8.22 -7.25
C ILE A 52 15.44 -8.98 -8.39
N SER A 53 14.65 -9.44 -9.37
CA SER A 53 15.21 -10.09 -10.55
C SER A 53 15.84 -9.06 -11.50
N VAL A 54 16.82 -9.51 -12.30
CA VAL A 54 17.46 -8.66 -13.32
C VAL A 54 16.41 -8.09 -14.27
N ASN A 55 15.44 -8.90 -14.69
CA ASN A 55 14.37 -8.44 -15.58
C ASN A 55 13.49 -7.37 -14.94
N ALA A 56 13.11 -7.53 -13.67
CA ALA A 56 12.35 -6.53 -12.93
C ALA A 56 13.15 -5.22 -12.80
N ALA A 57 14.44 -5.31 -12.50
CA ALA A 57 15.32 -4.15 -12.39
C ALA A 57 15.44 -3.37 -13.72
N TRP A 58 15.49 -4.07 -14.86
CA TRP A 58 15.51 -3.44 -16.19
C TRP A 58 14.21 -2.70 -16.54
N ASN A 59 13.08 -3.18 -16.04
CA ASN A 59 11.76 -2.57 -16.24
C ASN A 59 11.43 -1.46 -15.25
N LEU A 60 12.23 -1.31 -14.18
CA LEU A 60 12.02 -0.30 -13.17
C LEU A 60 12.52 1.07 -13.64
N SER A 61 11.72 2.11 -13.43
CA SER A 61 12.11 3.50 -13.70
C SER A 61 13.38 3.86 -12.92
N ARG A 62 14.32 4.55 -13.59
CA ARG A 62 15.55 5.06 -12.97
C ARG A 62 15.30 6.12 -11.90
N SER A 63 14.09 6.70 -11.87
CA SER A 63 13.66 7.66 -10.84
C SER A 63 13.30 6.99 -9.52
N VAL A 64 13.13 5.66 -9.48
CA VAL A 64 12.88 4.93 -8.24
C VAL A 64 14.18 4.82 -7.45
N LYS A 65 14.14 5.28 -6.20
CA LYS A 65 15.29 5.23 -5.29
C LYS A 65 15.37 3.87 -4.61
N HIS A 66 16.48 3.18 -4.79
CA HIS A 66 16.72 1.89 -4.14
C HIS A 66 16.95 2.08 -2.64
N ILE A 67 16.26 1.27 -1.84
CA ILE A 67 16.38 1.21 -0.38
C ILE A 67 16.92 -0.16 0.04
N SER A 68 17.98 -0.17 0.82
CA SER A 68 18.62 -1.40 1.31
C SER A 68 18.01 -1.89 2.62
N ASN A 69 17.41 -1.01 3.42
CA ASN A 69 16.76 -1.34 4.68
C ASN A 69 15.29 -0.92 4.64
N VAL A 70 14.38 -1.88 4.80
CA VAL A 70 12.94 -1.63 4.77
C VAL A 70 12.48 -0.63 5.84
N GLU A 71 13.19 -0.52 6.96
CA GLU A 71 12.86 0.47 8.00
C GLU A 71 12.91 1.91 7.49
N ASP A 72 13.76 2.19 6.49
CA ASP A 72 13.83 3.53 5.91
C ASP A 72 12.54 3.89 5.17
N ILE A 73 11.85 2.89 4.60
CA ILE A 73 10.50 3.05 4.04
C ILE A 73 9.51 3.39 5.16
N TYR A 74 9.50 2.62 6.25
CA TYR A 74 8.59 2.87 7.36
C TYR A 74 8.77 4.26 7.96
N LYS A 75 10.02 4.70 8.16
CA LYS A 75 10.34 5.99 8.78
C LYS A 75 10.02 7.19 7.88
N ASN A 76 10.19 7.06 6.58
CA ASN A 76 10.26 8.22 5.68
C ASN A 76 9.10 8.38 4.71
N CYS A 77 8.35 7.30 4.40
CA CYS A 77 7.31 7.35 3.38
C CYS A 77 5.96 7.84 3.92
N ASP A 78 5.21 8.51 3.06
CA ASP A 78 3.85 9.00 3.34
C ASP A 78 2.81 7.95 2.95
N PHE A 79 3.15 7.14 1.94
CA PHE A 79 2.38 5.98 1.49
C PHE A 79 3.31 4.77 1.46
N ILE A 80 2.81 3.62 1.89
CA ILE A 80 3.54 2.35 1.89
C ILE A 80 2.66 1.30 1.23
N THR A 81 3.13 0.70 0.15
CA THR A 81 2.41 -0.37 -0.57
C THR A 81 3.23 -1.65 -0.57
N ILE A 82 2.55 -2.78 -0.38
CA ILE A 82 3.17 -4.09 -0.17
C ILE A 82 2.84 -4.99 -1.35
N HIS A 83 3.88 -5.58 -1.96
CA HIS A 83 3.77 -6.45 -3.15
C HIS A 83 4.68 -7.69 -3.03
N VAL A 84 4.82 -8.24 -1.82
CA VAL A 84 5.59 -9.47 -1.56
C VAL A 84 4.67 -10.67 -1.43
N PRO A 85 5.15 -11.89 -1.74
CA PRO A 85 4.42 -13.11 -1.45
C PRO A 85 4.33 -13.36 0.06
N LEU A 86 3.33 -14.12 0.49
CA LEU A 86 3.23 -14.58 1.87
C LEU A 86 4.17 -15.79 2.06
N LEU A 87 5.22 -15.58 2.83
CA LEU A 87 6.21 -16.55 3.24
C LEU A 87 6.36 -16.49 4.77
N ASP A 88 7.02 -17.46 5.38
CA ASP A 88 7.30 -17.40 6.83
C ASP A 88 8.10 -16.15 7.21
N SER A 89 8.99 -15.68 6.33
CA SER A 89 9.79 -14.47 6.51
C SER A 89 9.04 -13.16 6.29
N THR A 90 7.93 -13.18 5.57
CA THR A 90 7.12 -11.99 5.26
C THR A 90 5.82 -11.94 6.04
N LYS A 91 5.43 -13.04 6.68
CA LYS A 91 4.25 -13.09 7.54
C LYS A 91 4.37 -12.07 8.68
N LYS A 92 3.36 -11.21 8.79
CA LYS A 92 3.34 -10.09 9.75
C LYS A 92 4.61 -9.22 9.71
N MET A 93 5.21 -9.05 8.53
CA MET A 93 6.39 -8.19 8.38
C MET A 93 6.09 -6.73 8.77
N VAL A 94 4.86 -6.28 8.58
CA VAL A 94 4.38 -5.01 9.11
C VAL A 94 3.76 -5.27 10.48
N ASN A 95 4.62 -5.45 11.47
CA ASN A 95 4.28 -5.71 12.86
C ASN A 95 4.20 -4.39 13.67
N ALA A 96 3.99 -4.51 14.98
CA ALA A 96 3.89 -3.36 15.89
C ALA A 96 5.16 -2.48 15.86
N ASP A 97 6.35 -3.07 15.74
CA ASP A 97 7.62 -2.33 15.69
C ASP A 97 7.74 -1.54 14.37
N ALA A 98 7.42 -2.16 13.25
CA ALA A 98 7.36 -1.50 11.95
C ALA A 98 6.36 -0.34 11.95
N ILE A 99 5.17 -0.56 12.50
CA ILE A 99 4.11 0.45 12.62
C ILE A 99 4.55 1.61 13.53
N ALA A 100 5.26 1.32 14.62
CA ALA A 100 5.76 2.35 15.54
C ALA A 100 6.77 3.31 14.87
N MET A 101 7.47 2.86 13.84
CA MET A 101 8.40 3.69 13.05
C MET A 101 7.71 4.60 12.04
N MET A 102 6.45 4.36 11.72
CA MET A 102 5.73 5.10 10.67
C MET A 102 5.37 6.51 11.11
N LYS A 103 5.20 7.39 10.11
CA LYS A 103 4.68 8.74 10.34
C LYS A 103 3.20 8.66 10.78
N PRO A 104 2.74 9.57 11.65
CA PRO A 104 1.31 9.65 11.99
C PRO A 104 0.40 9.95 10.79
N THR A 105 0.97 10.45 9.70
CA THR A 105 0.28 10.74 8.44
C THR A 105 0.34 9.59 7.44
N ALA A 106 1.06 8.51 7.75
CA ALA A 106 1.27 7.40 6.84
C ALA A 106 -0.04 6.69 6.47
N ILE A 107 -0.10 6.24 5.22
CA ILE A 107 -1.17 5.41 4.67
C ILE A 107 -0.55 4.11 4.20
N VAL A 108 -1.02 2.99 4.73
CA VAL A 108 -0.53 1.66 4.36
C VAL A 108 -1.55 0.97 3.45
N LEU A 109 -1.06 0.40 2.34
CA LEU A 109 -1.85 -0.24 1.30
C LEU A 109 -1.42 -1.71 1.19
N ASN A 110 -2.34 -2.63 1.41
CA ASN A 110 -2.10 -4.06 1.26
C ASN A 110 -3.12 -4.69 0.31
N PHE A 111 -2.72 -4.84 -0.94
CA PHE A 111 -3.45 -5.55 -1.99
C PHE A 111 -2.71 -6.80 -2.47
N ALA A 112 -1.73 -7.28 -1.70
CA ALA A 112 -0.90 -8.42 -2.08
C ALA A 112 -1.39 -9.73 -1.49
N ARG A 113 -1.35 -9.87 -0.16
CA ARG A 113 -1.78 -11.08 0.55
C ARG A 113 -2.26 -10.73 1.95
N ASP A 114 -3.22 -11.50 2.42
CA ASP A 114 -3.57 -11.55 3.83
C ASP A 114 -2.35 -11.93 4.70
N LEU A 115 -2.37 -11.59 5.98
CA LEU A 115 -1.32 -11.89 6.97
C LEU A 115 0.06 -11.24 6.75
N LEU A 116 0.26 -10.37 5.75
CA LEU A 116 1.50 -9.58 5.63
C LEU A 116 1.58 -8.46 6.67
N VAL A 117 0.42 -7.98 7.12
CA VAL A 117 0.27 -6.95 8.14
C VAL A 117 -0.25 -7.60 9.42
N ASP A 118 0.28 -7.21 10.57
CA ASP A 118 -0.35 -7.49 11.86
C ASP A 118 -1.54 -6.54 12.05
N GLU A 119 -2.72 -7.01 11.69
CA GLU A 119 -3.91 -6.15 11.62
C GLU A 119 -4.43 -5.75 12.99
N GLU A 120 -4.20 -6.56 14.03
CA GLU A 120 -4.53 -6.17 15.41
C GLU A 120 -3.67 -4.98 15.85
N ALA A 121 -2.35 -5.06 15.60
CA ALA A 121 -1.43 -3.96 15.88
C ALA A 121 -1.74 -2.72 15.01
N MET A 122 -2.16 -2.93 13.75
CA MET A 122 -2.53 -1.85 12.84
C MET A 122 -3.79 -1.12 13.33
N VAL A 123 -4.84 -1.85 13.70
CA VAL A 123 -6.10 -1.26 14.20
C VAL A 123 -5.87 -0.50 15.51
N ASP A 124 -5.07 -1.03 16.42
CA ASP A 124 -4.66 -0.33 17.65
C ASP A 124 -3.91 0.99 17.32
N ALA A 125 -2.97 0.94 16.38
CA ALA A 125 -2.22 2.12 15.95
C ALA A 125 -3.10 3.19 15.30
N LEU A 126 -4.07 2.78 14.48
CA LEU A 126 -5.06 3.67 13.88
C LEU A 126 -5.95 4.34 14.93
N ALA A 127 -6.41 3.58 15.92
CA ALA A 127 -7.21 4.09 17.02
C ALA A 127 -6.45 5.14 17.85
N LYS A 128 -5.14 4.94 18.04
CA LYS A 128 -4.22 5.85 18.74
C LYS A 128 -3.71 7.01 17.89
N GLY A 129 -4.06 7.07 16.60
CA GLY A 129 -3.57 8.10 15.66
C GLY A 129 -2.09 8.00 15.31
N LYS A 130 -1.49 6.82 15.48
CA LYS A 130 -0.09 6.53 15.10
C LYS A 130 0.11 6.35 13.61
N VAL A 131 -0.94 5.94 12.90
CA VAL A 131 -1.03 5.80 11.44
C VAL A 131 -2.35 6.41 11.00
N LYS A 132 -2.39 7.00 9.81
CA LYS A 132 -3.57 7.72 9.33
C LYS A 132 -4.64 6.79 8.76
N LYS A 133 -4.24 5.84 7.90
CA LYS A 133 -5.14 4.92 7.20
C LYS A 133 -4.46 3.57 6.92
N TYR A 134 -5.27 2.53 6.93
CA TYR A 134 -4.94 1.22 6.37
C TYR A 134 -5.98 0.84 5.31
N VAL A 135 -5.52 0.44 4.14
CA VAL A 135 -6.38 0.08 3.00
C VAL A 135 -6.04 -1.33 2.57
N SER A 136 -7.05 -2.19 2.46
CA SER A 136 -6.86 -3.60 2.10
C SER A 136 -8.07 -4.14 1.35
N ASP A 137 -7.88 -5.17 0.54
CA ASP A 137 -8.95 -5.96 -0.08
C ASP A 137 -9.10 -7.36 0.57
N PHE A 138 -8.59 -7.50 1.80
CA PHE A 138 -8.75 -8.71 2.62
C PHE A 138 -9.68 -8.43 3.81
N PRO A 139 -11.02 -8.45 3.61
CA PRO A 139 -11.99 -8.18 4.68
C PRO A 139 -11.94 -9.27 5.75
N ASN A 140 -11.88 -8.84 7.02
CA ASN A 140 -11.97 -9.72 8.18
C ASN A 140 -12.60 -8.99 9.37
N ASN A 141 -12.88 -9.75 10.44
CA ASN A 141 -13.56 -9.21 11.62
C ASN A 141 -12.76 -8.13 12.38
N THR A 142 -11.44 -8.06 12.19
CA THR A 142 -10.57 -7.08 12.85
C THR A 142 -10.62 -5.72 12.13
N THR A 143 -10.64 -5.74 10.79
CA THR A 143 -10.49 -4.55 9.97
C THR A 143 -11.80 -3.92 9.52
N VAL A 144 -12.85 -4.75 9.29
CA VAL A 144 -14.16 -4.26 8.85
C VAL A 144 -14.82 -3.40 9.93
N GLY A 145 -15.12 -2.14 9.60
CA GLY A 145 -15.71 -1.17 10.52
C GLY A 145 -14.72 -0.52 11.50
N ALA A 146 -13.45 -0.93 11.52
CA ALA A 146 -12.44 -0.31 12.36
C ALA A 146 -12.11 1.12 11.88
N LYS A 147 -11.98 2.04 12.82
CA LYS A 147 -11.67 3.44 12.52
C LYS A 147 -10.33 3.55 11.78
N GLY A 148 -10.34 4.20 10.62
CA GLY A 148 -9.14 4.41 9.81
C GLY A 148 -8.84 3.27 8.84
N CYS A 149 -9.51 2.12 8.95
CA CYS A 149 -9.48 1.07 7.94
C CYS A 149 -10.43 1.38 6.78
N ILE A 150 -9.97 1.13 5.57
CA ILE A 150 -10.78 1.11 4.35
C ILE A 150 -10.60 -0.28 3.76
N VAL A 151 -11.67 -1.07 3.79
CA VAL A 151 -11.64 -2.44 3.30
C VAL A 151 -12.58 -2.56 2.10
N THR A 152 -12.05 -3.09 1.00
CA THR A 152 -12.80 -3.33 -0.23
C THR A 152 -12.92 -4.84 -0.47
N PRO A 153 -13.93 -5.30 -1.23
CA PRO A 153 -13.91 -6.67 -1.71
C PRO A 153 -12.73 -6.89 -2.67
N PRO A 154 -12.22 -8.14 -2.81
CA PRO A 154 -11.09 -8.46 -3.68
C PRO A 154 -11.54 -8.52 -5.15
N LEU A 155 -11.65 -7.37 -5.80
CA LEU A 155 -12.18 -7.24 -7.17
C LEU A 155 -11.08 -7.11 -8.24
N GLY A 156 -9.82 -7.28 -7.89
CA GLY A 156 -8.67 -7.00 -8.77
C GLY A 156 -8.64 -7.81 -10.09
N ALA A 157 -9.29 -8.97 -10.13
CA ALA A 157 -9.39 -9.82 -11.32
C ALA A 157 -10.85 -10.16 -11.69
N SER A 158 -11.84 -9.44 -11.11
CA SER A 158 -13.27 -9.71 -11.32
C SER A 158 -13.82 -8.87 -12.48
N THR A 159 -13.25 -9.04 -13.66
CA THR A 159 -13.80 -8.52 -14.92
C THR A 159 -14.01 -9.66 -15.90
N ALA A 160 -14.95 -9.52 -16.83
CA ALA A 160 -15.22 -10.53 -17.85
C ALA A 160 -13.95 -10.89 -18.64
N GLU A 161 -13.16 -9.90 -19.01
CA GLU A 161 -11.92 -10.10 -19.76
C GLU A 161 -10.85 -10.82 -18.92
N SER A 162 -10.80 -10.58 -17.61
CA SER A 162 -9.85 -11.28 -16.71
C SER A 162 -10.24 -12.75 -16.52
N GLU A 163 -11.54 -13.03 -16.42
CA GLU A 163 -12.07 -14.40 -16.31
C GLU A 163 -11.83 -15.18 -17.60
N ASP A 164 -12.09 -14.57 -18.76
CA ASP A 164 -11.81 -15.16 -20.07
C ASP A 164 -10.31 -15.45 -20.27
N ASN A 165 -9.43 -14.54 -19.89
CA ASN A 165 -7.98 -14.74 -20.00
C ASN A 165 -7.46 -15.84 -19.06
N CYS A 166 -8.03 -16.00 -17.87
CA CYS A 166 -7.69 -17.10 -16.97
C CYS A 166 -8.15 -18.47 -17.50
N ALA A 167 -9.20 -18.52 -18.28
CA ALA A 167 -9.72 -19.77 -18.86
C ALA A 167 -8.87 -20.27 -20.04
N VAL A 168 -8.02 -19.43 -20.64
CA VAL A 168 -7.20 -19.75 -21.82
C VAL A 168 -5.76 -20.16 -21.45
N MET A 169 -5.36 -20.01 -20.20
CA MET A 169 -4.05 -20.48 -19.68
C MET A 169 -4.14 -21.88 -19.05
#